data_5a23f714aec7db9a62e3205b3afa2f47
#
_entry.id   5a23f714aec7db9a62e3205b3afa2f47
#
_cell.length_a   1.000
_cell.length_b   1.000
_cell.length_c   1.000
_cell.angle_alpha   90.00
_cell.angle_beta   90.00
_cell.angle_gamma   90.00
#
_symmetry.space_group_name_H-M   'P 1'
#
loop_
_entity.id
_entity.type
_entity.pdbx_description
1 polymer ?
#
loop_
_entity_poly.entity_id
_entity_poly.type
_entity_poly.pdbx_seq_one_letter_code
_entity_poly.pdbx_strand_id
1 'polypeptide(L)'
;MILDKIDELLKEVQTLSAKNAEEVEQLRLKYLSKKGEITALMNDFRNVAADQKKTVGMKINELKTLATERINQLREECETQEAGDETIDLTRTPYPIQLGTRHPLTIVTNEIIDIFSRMGFVLADGPEVEDDNHIFTKMNFAADHPARDMQDTFFVSQHPNDVTKNILLRSHTSSVQARVMERLHTEDGKLSEPIRVICPGRVYRNEAITARAHCFFHQVEGLYIDKNVSFTDLKQVLLSFAKEMFGPDTKIRLRPSYFPFTEPSAEMDISCFICGGEGCGFCKHTGWVEILGCGMVDPNVLELCGIDSKIYSGYAFGMGVERITNLKYRVSDLRMFSENDTRFLEEFESAS
;
A
#
# COMPACT_ATOMS: atom_id res chain seq x y z
N MET A 1 -22.82 -67.28 -45.83
CA MET A 1 -23.88 -66.24 -46.05
C MET A 1 -24.14 -65.38 -44.81
N ILE A 2 -24.80 -65.89 -43.71
CA ILE A 2 -25.07 -64.99 -42.56
C ILE A 2 -23.80 -64.67 -41.70
N LEU A 3 -22.93 -65.64 -41.52
CA LEU A 3 -21.65 -65.48 -40.82
C LEU A 3 -20.70 -64.56 -41.58
N ASP A 4 -20.64 -64.65 -42.89
CA ASP A 4 -19.78 -63.75 -43.72
C ASP A 4 -20.20 -62.26 -43.56
N LYS A 5 -21.52 -62.03 -43.51
CA LYS A 5 -22.06 -60.67 -43.31
C LYS A 5 -21.80 -60.14 -41.91
N ILE A 6 -21.82 -60.99 -40.88
CA ILE A 6 -21.45 -60.60 -39.51
C ILE A 6 -19.96 -60.30 -39.44
N ASP A 7 -19.10 -61.13 -40.09
CA ASP A 7 -17.64 -60.85 -40.06
C ASP A 7 -17.26 -59.64 -40.87
N GLU A 8 -17.99 -59.26 -41.89
CA GLU A 8 -17.85 -58.00 -42.65
C GLU A 8 -18.25 -56.81 -41.79
N LEU A 9 -19.41 -56.88 -41.11
CA LEU A 9 -19.86 -55.83 -40.22
C LEU A 9 -18.97 -55.66 -38.98
N LEU A 10 -18.38 -56.72 -38.44
CA LEU A 10 -17.39 -56.64 -37.37
C LEU A 10 -16.16 -55.80 -37.77
N LYS A 11 -15.67 -56.01 -39.02
CA LYS A 11 -14.55 -55.23 -39.56
C LYS A 11 -14.95 -53.77 -39.81
N GLU A 12 -16.14 -53.48 -40.33
CA GLU A 12 -16.64 -52.15 -40.58
C GLU A 12 -16.78 -51.34 -39.27
N VAL A 13 -17.37 -51.99 -38.24
CA VAL A 13 -17.54 -51.34 -36.93
C VAL A 13 -16.22 -50.99 -36.28
N GLN A 14 -15.18 -51.80 -36.43
CA GLN A 14 -13.83 -51.48 -35.89
C GLN A 14 -13.18 -50.25 -36.54
N THR A 15 -13.52 -49.93 -37.78
CA THR A 15 -12.95 -48.82 -38.54
C THR A 15 -13.81 -47.57 -38.56
N LEU A 16 -14.92 -47.56 -37.78
CA LEU A 16 -15.78 -46.38 -37.71
C LEU A 16 -15.07 -45.17 -37.19
N SER A 17 -15.30 -44.02 -37.81
CA SER A 17 -14.86 -42.72 -37.38
C SER A 17 -16.00 -41.71 -37.55
N ALA A 18 -16.04 -40.69 -36.73
CA ALA A 18 -16.99 -39.57 -36.80
C ALA A 18 -16.29 -38.28 -36.47
N LYS A 19 -16.70 -37.17 -37.09
CA LYS A 19 -16.10 -35.85 -36.93
C LYS A 19 -16.92 -34.93 -36.01
N ASN A 20 -18.17 -35.27 -35.80
CA ASN A 20 -19.09 -34.46 -34.98
C ASN A 20 -20.20 -35.34 -34.38
N ALA A 21 -20.95 -34.80 -33.42
CA ALA A 21 -22.01 -35.48 -32.71
C ALA A 21 -23.15 -35.95 -33.65
N GLU A 22 -23.42 -35.28 -34.76
CA GLU A 22 -24.45 -35.68 -35.73
C GLU A 22 -24.04 -36.96 -36.47
N GLU A 23 -22.77 -37.09 -36.87
CA GLU A 23 -22.27 -38.30 -37.51
C GLU A 23 -22.29 -39.49 -36.55
N VAL A 24 -21.96 -39.30 -35.26
CA VAL A 24 -22.08 -40.33 -34.24
C VAL A 24 -23.51 -40.83 -34.11
N GLU A 25 -24.49 -39.90 -34.13
CA GLU A 25 -25.89 -40.27 -34.02
C GLU A 25 -26.38 -41.01 -35.29
N GLN A 26 -25.93 -40.66 -36.48
CA GLN A 26 -26.20 -41.40 -37.71
C GLN A 26 -25.65 -42.84 -37.67
N LEU A 27 -24.43 -43.00 -37.16
CA LEU A 27 -23.83 -44.33 -36.97
C LEU A 27 -24.64 -45.14 -35.95
N ARG A 28 -25.10 -44.54 -34.86
CA ARG A 28 -25.98 -45.17 -33.87
C ARG A 28 -27.28 -45.67 -34.50
N LEU A 29 -27.90 -44.83 -35.32
CA LEU A 29 -29.14 -45.19 -36.02
C LEU A 29 -28.92 -46.27 -37.04
N LYS A 30 -27.79 -46.29 -37.79
CA LYS A 30 -27.46 -47.28 -38.77
C LYS A 30 -27.32 -48.68 -38.17
N TYR A 31 -26.58 -48.80 -37.04
CA TYR A 31 -26.23 -50.12 -36.47
C TYR A 31 -27.18 -50.57 -35.35
N LEU A 32 -27.56 -49.66 -34.41
CA LEU A 32 -28.21 -50.03 -33.16
C LEU A 32 -29.70 -49.70 -33.08
N SER A 33 -30.26 -49.05 -34.09
CA SER A 33 -31.71 -48.71 -34.08
C SER A 33 -32.61 -49.93 -34.27
N LYS A 34 -33.93 -49.80 -34.03
CA LYS A 34 -34.93 -50.83 -34.28
C LYS A 34 -34.99 -51.25 -35.74
N LYS A 35 -34.54 -50.42 -36.67
CA LYS A 35 -34.42 -50.75 -38.12
C LYS A 35 -32.95 -50.85 -38.54
N GLY A 36 -32.02 -50.89 -37.63
CA GLY A 36 -30.60 -50.99 -37.89
C GLY A 36 -30.12 -52.32 -38.30
N GLU A 37 -28.91 -52.39 -38.83
CA GLU A 37 -28.32 -53.59 -39.43
C GLU A 37 -28.19 -54.73 -38.43
N ILE A 38 -27.88 -54.50 -37.17
CA ILE A 38 -27.79 -55.51 -36.13
C ILE A 38 -29.17 -56.08 -35.80
N THR A 39 -30.23 -55.27 -35.81
CA THR A 39 -31.61 -55.72 -35.58
C THR A 39 -32.11 -56.56 -36.78
N ALA A 40 -31.73 -56.22 -38.01
CA ALA A 40 -32.03 -57.04 -39.20
C ALA A 40 -31.38 -58.41 -39.11
N LEU A 41 -30.10 -58.47 -38.67
CA LEU A 41 -29.43 -59.76 -38.45
C LEU A 41 -30.10 -60.62 -37.35
N MET A 42 -30.61 -59.97 -36.29
CA MET A 42 -31.39 -60.69 -35.25
C MET A 42 -32.71 -61.27 -35.77
N ASN A 43 -33.34 -60.65 -36.75
CA ASN A 43 -34.52 -61.15 -37.38
C ASN A 43 -34.21 -62.37 -38.30
N ASP A 44 -33.10 -62.24 -39.06
CA ASP A 44 -32.63 -63.30 -39.95
C ASP A 44 -32.13 -64.52 -39.14
N PHE A 45 -31.66 -64.31 -37.90
CA PHE A 45 -31.26 -65.41 -36.99
C PHE A 45 -32.35 -66.44 -36.72
N ARG A 46 -33.63 -66.09 -36.84
CA ARG A 46 -34.76 -67.00 -36.66
C ARG A 46 -34.76 -68.10 -37.69
N ASN A 47 -34.21 -67.87 -38.89
CA ASN A 47 -34.19 -68.79 -40.02
C ASN A 47 -32.90 -69.61 -40.11
N VAL A 48 -31.98 -69.48 -39.11
CA VAL A 48 -30.70 -70.22 -39.08
C VAL A 48 -30.90 -71.69 -38.61
N ALA A 49 -30.19 -72.64 -39.21
CA ALA A 49 -30.20 -74.04 -38.84
C ALA A 49 -29.77 -74.26 -37.39
N ALA A 50 -30.35 -75.30 -36.73
CA ALA A 50 -30.19 -75.47 -35.26
C ALA A 50 -28.74 -75.72 -34.82
N ASP A 51 -27.93 -76.31 -35.67
CA ASP A 51 -26.48 -76.55 -35.44
C ASP A 51 -25.62 -75.23 -35.42
N GLN A 52 -26.02 -74.27 -36.18
CA GLN A 52 -25.28 -73.01 -36.30
C GLN A 52 -25.81 -71.89 -35.36
N LYS A 53 -26.98 -72.07 -34.76
CA LYS A 53 -27.61 -71.02 -33.90
C LYS A 53 -26.70 -70.53 -32.77
N LYS A 54 -26.01 -71.40 -32.10
CA LYS A 54 -25.13 -71.03 -30.98
C LYS A 54 -23.99 -70.13 -31.45
N THR A 55 -23.33 -70.47 -32.55
CA THR A 55 -22.20 -69.73 -33.11
C THR A 55 -22.64 -68.36 -33.66
N VAL A 56 -23.74 -68.33 -34.42
CA VAL A 56 -24.29 -67.07 -34.98
C VAL A 56 -24.79 -66.17 -33.86
N GLY A 57 -25.46 -66.66 -32.81
CA GLY A 57 -25.93 -65.90 -31.69
C GLY A 57 -24.79 -65.26 -30.90
N MET A 58 -23.67 -65.96 -30.68
CA MET A 58 -22.49 -65.46 -30.05
C MET A 58 -21.87 -64.30 -30.86
N LYS A 59 -21.70 -64.43 -32.15
CA LYS A 59 -21.15 -63.42 -33.05
C LYS A 59 -22.05 -62.18 -33.19
N ILE A 60 -23.35 -62.28 -33.20
CA ILE A 60 -24.30 -61.16 -33.20
C ILE A 60 -24.18 -60.35 -31.87
N ASN A 61 -24.03 -61.06 -30.75
CA ASN A 61 -23.84 -60.40 -29.46
C ASN A 61 -22.49 -59.63 -29.40
N GLU A 62 -21.43 -60.29 -29.91
CA GLU A 62 -20.11 -59.66 -30.02
C GLU A 62 -20.16 -58.39 -30.89
N LEU A 63 -20.78 -58.44 -32.07
CA LEU A 63 -21.00 -57.33 -32.97
C LEU A 63 -21.77 -56.19 -32.27
N LYS A 64 -22.83 -56.52 -31.53
CA LYS A 64 -23.63 -55.52 -30.79
C LYS A 64 -22.81 -54.85 -29.72
N THR A 65 -22.05 -55.63 -28.95
CA THR A 65 -21.18 -55.09 -27.90
C THR A 65 -20.12 -54.16 -28.51
N LEU A 66 -19.41 -54.63 -29.53
CA LEU A 66 -18.37 -53.86 -30.23
C LEU A 66 -18.91 -52.54 -30.84
N ALA A 67 -20.09 -52.61 -31.50
CA ALA A 67 -20.74 -51.42 -32.06
C ALA A 67 -21.14 -50.42 -30.99
N THR A 68 -21.64 -50.90 -29.83
CA THR A 68 -22.02 -50.02 -28.71
C THR A 68 -20.80 -49.35 -28.11
N GLU A 69 -19.74 -50.12 -27.86
CA GLU A 69 -18.49 -49.57 -27.29
C GLU A 69 -17.82 -48.55 -28.22
N ARG A 70 -17.73 -48.86 -29.54
CA ARG A 70 -17.12 -47.94 -30.50
C ARG A 70 -17.90 -46.64 -30.68
N ILE A 71 -19.21 -46.70 -30.73
CA ILE A 71 -20.08 -45.51 -30.82
C ILE A 71 -19.97 -44.64 -29.56
N ASN A 72 -19.89 -45.27 -28.37
CA ASN A 72 -19.67 -44.51 -27.13
C ASN A 72 -18.27 -43.85 -27.10
N GLN A 73 -17.23 -44.54 -27.53
CA GLN A 73 -15.89 -43.98 -27.66
C GLN A 73 -15.88 -42.75 -28.61
N LEU A 74 -16.49 -42.88 -29.79
CA LEU A 74 -16.59 -41.78 -30.73
C LEU A 74 -17.39 -40.57 -30.17
N ARG A 75 -18.39 -40.83 -29.32
CA ARG A 75 -19.12 -39.76 -28.61
C ARG A 75 -18.22 -39.04 -27.64
N GLU A 76 -17.48 -39.76 -26.80
CA GLU A 76 -16.52 -39.17 -25.85
C GLU A 76 -15.40 -38.42 -26.56
N GLU A 77 -14.90 -38.93 -27.69
CA GLU A 77 -13.89 -38.27 -28.52
C GLU A 77 -14.40 -36.94 -29.10
N CYS A 78 -15.66 -36.87 -29.54
CA CYS A 78 -16.28 -35.65 -30.05
C CYS A 78 -16.59 -34.65 -28.93
N GLU A 79 -17.08 -35.10 -27.77
CA GLU A 79 -17.34 -34.24 -26.59
C GLU A 79 -16.04 -33.63 -26.05
N THR A 80 -14.93 -34.40 -26.09
CA THR A 80 -13.61 -33.89 -25.65
C THR A 80 -13.03 -32.89 -26.65
N GLN A 81 -13.32 -32.98 -27.92
CA GLN A 81 -12.90 -32.01 -28.93
C GLN A 81 -13.71 -30.71 -28.84
N GLU A 82 -15.00 -30.75 -28.56
CA GLU A 82 -15.83 -29.56 -28.35
C GLU A 82 -15.49 -28.84 -27.06
N ALA A 83 -15.10 -29.55 -25.99
CA ALA A 83 -14.67 -28.96 -24.73
C ALA A 83 -13.26 -28.27 -24.77
N GLY A 84 -12.48 -28.54 -25.82
CA GLY A 84 -11.12 -28.03 -25.98
C GLY A 84 -10.99 -26.67 -26.66
N ASP A 85 -12.06 -26.11 -27.17
CA ASP A 85 -12.02 -24.90 -28.01
C ASP A 85 -12.79 -23.68 -27.42
N GLU A 86 -12.93 -23.61 -26.08
CA GLU A 86 -13.16 -22.30 -25.45
C GLU A 86 -11.86 -21.48 -25.52
N THR A 87 -11.52 -21.04 -26.71
CA THR A 87 -10.47 -20.04 -26.88
C THR A 87 -10.92 -18.78 -26.18
N ILE A 88 -10.29 -18.48 -25.04
CA ILE A 88 -10.44 -17.18 -24.36
C ILE A 88 -10.15 -16.10 -25.41
N ASP A 89 -11.15 -15.33 -25.75
CA ASP A 89 -10.99 -14.21 -26.69
C ASP A 89 -10.08 -13.12 -26.06
N LEU A 90 -8.80 -13.21 -26.37
CA LEU A 90 -7.79 -12.28 -25.91
C LEU A 90 -7.94 -10.87 -26.52
N THR A 91 -8.85 -10.69 -27.47
CA THR A 91 -9.13 -9.35 -28.05
C THR A 91 -10.21 -8.61 -27.27
N ARG A 92 -10.91 -9.26 -26.34
CA ARG A 92 -11.88 -8.60 -25.46
C ARG A 92 -11.15 -7.60 -24.57
N THR A 93 -11.67 -6.38 -24.54
CA THR A 93 -11.20 -5.37 -23.60
C THR A 93 -11.36 -5.88 -22.17
N PRO A 94 -10.30 -5.88 -21.35
CA PRO A 94 -10.44 -6.27 -19.94
C PRO A 94 -11.47 -5.37 -19.26
N TYR A 95 -12.24 -5.93 -18.35
CA TYR A 95 -13.16 -5.13 -17.55
C TYR A 95 -12.32 -4.10 -16.78
N PRO A 96 -12.60 -2.79 -16.91
CA PRO A 96 -11.80 -1.79 -16.22
C PRO A 96 -11.99 -1.97 -14.72
N ILE A 97 -10.96 -2.51 -14.06
CA ILE A 97 -10.91 -2.53 -12.59
C ILE A 97 -10.46 -1.12 -12.20
N GLN A 98 -11.36 -0.37 -11.55
CA GLN A 98 -10.97 0.90 -10.94
C GLN A 98 -10.02 0.61 -9.79
N LEU A 99 -8.77 0.98 -9.97
CA LEU A 99 -7.77 0.94 -8.91
C LEU A 99 -8.03 2.14 -8.00
N GLY A 100 -8.05 1.92 -6.69
CA GLY A 100 -8.08 3.02 -5.72
C GLY A 100 -6.77 3.81 -5.76
N THR A 101 -6.81 5.01 -5.20
CA THR A 101 -5.63 5.89 -5.08
C THR A 101 -5.09 5.88 -3.66
N ARG A 102 -3.80 6.20 -3.49
CA ARG A 102 -3.25 6.49 -2.18
C ARG A 102 -3.65 7.90 -1.76
N HIS A 103 -3.93 8.06 -0.47
CA HIS A 103 -4.21 9.39 0.07
C HIS A 103 -2.98 10.33 -0.12
N PRO A 104 -3.15 11.59 -0.55
CA PRO A 104 -2.03 12.49 -0.84
C PRO A 104 -1.08 12.72 0.35
N LEU A 105 -1.58 12.75 1.58
CA LEU A 105 -0.73 12.82 2.77
C LEU A 105 0.15 11.56 2.91
N THR A 106 -0.37 10.38 2.60
CA THR A 106 0.42 9.14 2.62
C THR A 106 1.51 9.16 1.54
N ILE A 107 1.20 9.65 0.34
CA ILE A 107 2.17 9.78 -0.75
C ILE A 107 3.33 10.67 -0.31
N VAL A 108 3.02 11.87 0.21
CA VAL A 108 4.04 12.84 0.66
C VAL A 108 4.81 12.33 1.88
N THR A 109 4.14 11.70 2.85
CA THR A 109 4.82 11.11 4.01
C THR A 109 5.83 10.05 3.59
N ASN A 110 5.45 9.13 2.68
CA ASN A 110 6.36 8.11 2.19
C ASN A 110 7.55 8.73 1.44
N GLU A 111 7.32 9.75 0.62
CA GLU A 111 8.40 10.47 -0.08
C GLU A 111 9.38 11.13 0.90
N ILE A 112 8.88 11.79 1.96
CA ILE A 112 9.72 12.35 3.03
C ILE A 112 10.54 11.24 3.70
N ILE A 113 9.89 10.12 4.06
CA ILE A 113 10.55 8.97 4.69
C ILE A 113 11.65 8.44 3.77
N ASP A 114 11.38 8.25 2.49
CA ASP A 114 12.35 7.73 1.52
C ASP A 114 13.56 8.65 1.37
N ILE A 115 13.34 9.97 1.31
CA ILE A 115 14.43 10.96 1.23
C ILE A 115 15.35 10.84 2.45
N PHE A 116 14.80 10.87 3.66
CA PHE A 116 15.61 10.81 4.88
C PHE A 116 16.22 9.41 5.10
N SER A 117 15.54 8.33 4.70
CA SER A 117 16.09 6.97 4.77
C SER A 117 17.36 6.84 3.92
N ARG A 118 17.39 7.44 2.72
CA ARG A 118 18.62 7.49 1.89
C ARG A 118 19.74 8.32 2.52
N MET A 119 19.40 9.24 3.42
CA MET A 119 20.39 9.99 4.24
C MET A 119 20.81 9.25 5.52
N GLY A 120 20.32 8.01 5.72
CA GLY A 120 20.66 7.17 6.86
C GLY A 120 19.83 7.40 8.12
N PHE A 121 18.68 8.06 8.01
CA PHE A 121 17.72 8.15 9.11
C PHE A 121 16.89 6.87 9.20
N VAL A 122 16.60 6.46 10.43
CA VAL A 122 15.77 5.29 10.74
C VAL A 122 14.40 5.77 11.21
N LEU A 123 13.35 5.06 10.82
CA LEU A 123 11.99 5.34 11.26
C LEU A 123 11.82 4.99 12.74
N ALA A 124 11.31 5.92 13.54
CA ALA A 124 10.92 5.69 14.92
C ALA A 124 9.43 6.04 15.10
N ASP A 125 8.72 5.19 15.84
CA ASP A 125 7.31 5.36 16.15
C ASP A 125 7.08 5.42 17.66
N GLY A 126 5.94 6.00 18.06
CA GLY A 126 5.53 6.15 19.45
C GLY A 126 4.03 6.42 19.61
N PRO A 127 3.52 6.40 20.85
CA PRO A 127 2.10 6.50 21.13
C PRO A 127 1.52 7.89 20.80
N GLU A 128 0.27 7.93 20.36
CA GLU A 128 -0.50 9.18 20.19
C GLU A 128 -1.03 9.71 21.52
N VAL A 129 -1.38 8.82 22.46
CA VAL A 129 -1.74 9.15 23.83
C VAL A 129 -0.48 9.12 24.67
N GLU A 130 -0.11 10.25 25.24
CA GLU A 130 1.20 10.46 25.83
C GLU A 130 1.08 11.15 27.20
N ASP A 131 2.13 11.09 28.00
CA ASP A 131 2.22 11.82 29.25
C ASP A 131 2.80 13.23 29.08
N ASP A 132 2.51 14.12 30.02
CA ASP A 132 3.04 15.48 30.06
C ASP A 132 4.57 15.51 30.08
N ASN A 133 5.19 14.53 30.73
CA ASN A 133 6.63 14.49 30.90
C ASN A 133 7.36 14.39 29.53
N HIS A 134 6.85 13.53 28.63
CA HIS A 134 7.46 13.38 27.30
C HIS A 134 7.05 14.47 26.33
N ILE A 135 5.85 15.06 26.49
CA ILE A 135 5.40 16.14 25.60
C ILE A 135 6.03 17.46 25.96
N PHE A 136 6.08 17.80 27.24
CA PHE A 136 6.47 19.14 27.66
C PHE A 136 7.73 19.17 28.50
N THR A 137 7.78 18.41 29.60
CA THR A 137 8.87 18.55 30.57
C THR A 137 10.22 18.21 29.97
N LYS A 138 10.38 17.07 29.30
CA LYS A 138 11.61 16.66 28.62
C LYS A 138 11.95 17.49 27.38
N MET A 139 10.96 18.19 26.85
CA MET A 139 11.15 19.15 25.75
C MET A 139 11.42 20.57 26.25
N ASN A 140 11.85 20.70 27.51
CA ASN A 140 12.26 21.98 28.11
C ASN A 140 11.16 23.06 28.14
N PHE A 141 9.89 22.68 28.14
CA PHE A 141 8.80 23.63 28.31
C PHE A 141 8.65 24.02 29.77
N ALA A 142 8.58 25.33 30.01
CA ALA A 142 8.31 25.87 31.36
C ALA A 142 6.96 25.38 31.91
N ALA A 143 6.83 25.31 33.22
CA ALA A 143 5.61 24.81 33.86
C ALA A 143 4.37 25.66 33.55
N ASP A 144 4.56 26.95 33.30
CA ASP A 144 3.55 27.96 32.98
C ASP A 144 3.47 28.28 31.47
N HIS A 145 4.07 27.46 30.63
CA HIS A 145 4.07 27.72 29.19
C HIS A 145 2.66 27.60 28.61
N PRO A 146 2.21 28.54 27.76
CA PRO A 146 0.85 28.55 27.19
C PRO A 146 0.44 27.28 26.48
N ALA A 147 1.35 26.54 25.81
CA ALA A 147 1.06 25.29 25.14
C ALA A 147 0.57 24.17 26.08
N ARG A 148 0.78 24.32 27.40
CA ARG A 148 0.21 23.42 28.43
C ARG A 148 -1.23 23.76 28.81
N ASP A 149 -1.82 24.83 28.25
CA ASP A 149 -3.19 25.21 28.51
C ASP A 149 -4.17 24.23 27.80
N MET A 150 -5.31 24.02 28.44
CA MET A 150 -6.44 23.26 27.88
C MET A 150 -7.01 23.87 26.59
N GLN A 151 -6.73 25.16 26.34
CA GLN A 151 -7.15 25.82 25.10
C GLN A 151 -6.37 25.31 23.88
N ASP A 152 -5.13 24.85 24.08
CA ASP A 152 -4.24 24.43 22.99
C ASP A 152 -4.01 22.90 22.96
N THR A 153 -4.32 22.18 24.04
CA THR A 153 -4.02 20.75 24.22
C THR A 153 -5.27 19.94 24.59
N PHE A 154 -5.40 18.75 23.98
CA PHE A 154 -6.43 17.78 24.37
C PHE A 154 -5.95 16.87 25.49
N PHE A 155 -6.47 17.05 26.69
CA PHE A 155 -6.21 16.19 27.84
C PHE A 155 -7.19 15.00 27.86
N VAL A 156 -6.64 13.80 28.02
CA VAL A 156 -7.40 12.56 28.24
C VAL A 156 -7.73 12.41 29.74
N SER A 157 -6.74 12.68 30.60
CA SER A 157 -6.93 12.77 32.05
C SER A 157 -5.97 13.77 32.67
N GLN A 158 -6.42 14.44 33.73
CA GLN A 158 -5.61 15.41 34.49
C GLN A 158 -5.44 14.94 35.92
N HIS A 159 -4.22 14.99 36.42
CA HIS A 159 -3.91 14.66 37.80
C HIS A 159 -4.09 15.92 38.68
N PRO A 160 -4.87 15.87 39.79
CA PRO A 160 -5.25 17.07 40.54
C PRO A 160 -4.08 17.82 41.19
N ASN A 161 -2.97 17.15 41.46
CA ASN A 161 -1.85 17.72 42.23
C ASN A 161 -0.48 17.60 41.54
N ASP A 162 -0.43 17.03 40.32
CA ASP A 162 0.85 16.77 39.64
C ASP A 162 0.65 16.77 38.11
N VAL A 163 0.94 17.91 37.51
CA VAL A 163 0.79 18.10 36.06
C VAL A 163 1.62 17.12 35.23
N THR A 164 2.76 16.65 35.76
CA THR A 164 3.62 15.69 35.06
C THR A 164 2.98 14.32 34.86
N LYS A 165 1.89 14.05 35.56
CA LYS A 165 1.07 12.82 35.43
C LYS A 165 -0.17 12.99 34.55
N ASN A 166 -0.34 14.14 33.94
CA ASN A 166 -1.40 14.34 32.96
C ASN A 166 -1.20 13.44 31.75
N ILE A 167 -2.29 12.91 31.22
CA ILE A 167 -2.32 12.15 29.99
C ILE A 167 -3.06 12.97 28.92
N LEU A 168 -2.46 13.09 27.75
CA LEU A 168 -2.93 13.97 26.70
C LEU A 168 -2.70 13.37 25.31
N LEU A 169 -3.34 13.93 24.30
CA LEU A 169 -3.00 13.66 22.92
C LEU A 169 -1.77 14.48 22.53
N ARG A 170 -0.76 13.82 21.92
CA ARG A 170 0.50 14.49 21.59
C ARG A 170 0.29 15.69 20.65
N SER A 171 0.85 16.84 20.98
CA SER A 171 0.80 18.06 20.17
C SER A 171 1.92 18.18 19.14
N HIS A 172 2.92 17.31 19.23
CA HIS A 172 4.06 17.15 18.34
C HIS A 172 4.65 15.74 18.44
N THR A 173 5.49 15.34 17.50
CA THR A 173 6.14 14.02 17.49
C THR A 173 7.48 14.01 18.23
N SER A 174 7.90 15.11 18.84
CA SER A 174 9.13 15.18 19.66
C SER A 174 9.09 14.27 20.90
N SER A 175 7.90 13.86 21.38
CA SER A 175 7.79 12.84 22.42
C SER A 175 8.40 11.50 22.02
N VAL A 176 8.32 11.14 20.73
CA VAL A 176 8.99 9.97 20.18
C VAL A 176 10.51 10.13 20.25
N GLN A 177 11.01 11.35 19.95
CA GLN A 177 12.44 11.66 20.07
C GLN A 177 12.93 11.49 21.51
N ALA A 178 12.17 11.98 22.51
CA ALA A 178 12.46 11.79 23.93
C ALA A 178 12.58 10.31 24.30
N ARG A 179 11.61 9.49 23.85
CA ARG A 179 11.62 8.04 24.08
C ARG A 179 12.80 7.33 23.42
N VAL A 180 13.22 7.77 22.25
CA VAL A 180 14.41 7.24 21.57
C VAL A 180 15.68 7.59 22.36
N MET A 181 15.82 8.84 22.80
CA MET A 181 16.94 9.29 23.64
C MET A 181 17.04 8.49 24.92
N GLU A 182 15.93 8.28 25.63
CA GLU A 182 15.88 7.47 26.86
C GLU A 182 16.23 6.02 26.65
N ARG A 183 15.87 5.44 25.54
CA ARG A 183 16.16 4.02 25.23
C ARG A 183 17.63 3.79 24.88
N LEU A 184 18.28 4.78 24.26
CA LEU A 184 19.63 4.62 23.70
C LEU A 184 20.74 5.19 24.61
N HIS A 185 20.42 5.91 25.70
CA HIS A 185 21.42 6.35 26.66
C HIS A 185 21.80 5.21 27.63
N THR A 186 23.00 5.29 28.16
CA THR A 186 23.52 4.42 29.22
C THR A 186 23.51 5.16 30.57
N GLU A 187 23.65 4.42 31.68
CA GLU A 187 23.61 5.00 33.04
C GLU A 187 24.69 6.11 33.26
N ASP A 188 25.77 6.10 32.48
CA ASP A 188 26.83 7.11 32.55
C ASP A 188 26.63 8.28 31.57
N GLY A 189 25.41 8.44 31.01
CA GLY A 189 25.04 9.52 30.10
C GLY A 189 25.58 9.40 28.67
N LYS A 190 26.16 8.24 28.33
CA LYS A 190 26.65 7.98 26.97
C LYS A 190 25.58 7.36 26.11
N LEU A 191 25.72 7.55 24.80
CA LEU A 191 24.90 6.87 23.82
C LEU A 191 25.51 5.50 23.47
N SER A 192 24.67 4.48 23.37
CA SER A 192 25.05 3.16 22.85
C SER A 192 25.42 3.21 21.35
N GLU A 193 24.77 4.10 20.63
CA GLU A 193 25.01 4.38 19.20
C GLU A 193 24.53 5.81 18.87
N PRO A 194 25.00 6.43 17.77
CA PRO A 194 24.47 7.73 17.30
C PRO A 194 22.98 7.64 17.03
N ILE A 195 22.22 8.64 17.45
CA ILE A 195 20.79 8.75 17.17
C ILE A 195 20.61 9.45 15.84
N ARG A 196 19.95 8.79 14.89
CA ARG A 196 19.56 9.39 13.60
C ARG A 196 18.20 8.86 13.21
N VAL A 197 17.15 9.56 13.60
CA VAL A 197 15.76 9.07 13.45
C VAL A 197 14.86 10.12 12.83
N ILE A 198 13.81 9.64 12.13
CA ILE A 198 12.63 10.42 11.76
C ILE A 198 11.41 9.82 12.43
N CYS A 199 10.54 10.70 12.90
CA CYS A 199 9.36 10.39 13.69
C CYS A 199 8.11 10.92 12.98
N PRO A 200 7.55 10.22 11.97
CA PRO A 200 6.27 10.60 11.38
C PRO A 200 5.13 10.24 12.32
N GLY A 201 4.09 11.06 12.32
CA GLY A 201 2.91 10.73 13.11
C GLY A 201 1.85 11.81 13.11
N ARG A 202 0.65 11.40 13.52
CA ARG A 202 -0.46 12.32 13.75
C ARG A 202 -0.25 13.06 15.07
N VAL A 203 -0.60 14.34 15.07
CA VAL A 203 -0.54 15.23 16.24
C VAL A 203 -1.84 15.99 16.37
N TYR A 204 -2.10 16.53 17.57
CA TYR A 204 -3.39 17.06 17.93
C TYR A 204 -3.23 18.43 18.60
N ARG A 205 -4.05 19.41 18.18
CA ARG A 205 -4.13 20.73 18.79
C ARG A 205 -5.58 21.14 18.92
N ASN A 206 -5.95 21.72 20.03
CA ASN A 206 -7.32 22.16 20.28
C ASN A 206 -7.61 23.47 19.52
N GLU A 207 -7.57 23.42 18.21
CA GLU A 207 -7.82 24.53 17.30
C GLU A 207 -9.15 24.38 16.58
N ALA A 208 -9.79 25.50 16.24
CA ALA A 208 -10.98 25.49 15.39
C ALA A 208 -10.66 25.03 13.97
N ILE A 209 -11.49 24.12 13.42
CA ILE A 209 -11.32 23.61 12.06
C ILE A 209 -11.66 24.69 11.05
N THR A 210 -10.67 25.04 10.21
CA THR A 210 -10.77 26.03 9.13
C THR A 210 -10.04 25.52 7.89
N ALA A 211 -10.09 26.29 6.81
CA ALA A 211 -9.28 25.98 5.61
C ALA A 211 -7.75 25.97 5.87
N ARG A 212 -7.28 26.53 7.01
CA ARG A 212 -5.85 26.70 7.32
C ARG A 212 -5.39 26.05 8.62
N ALA A 213 -6.30 25.58 9.46
CA ALA A 213 -6.05 24.93 10.74
C ALA A 213 -6.99 23.73 10.90
N HIS A 214 -6.52 22.68 11.54
CA HIS A 214 -7.31 21.51 11.86
C HIS A 214 -6.94 21.01 13.26
N CYS A 215 -7.88 20.37 13.95
CA CYS A 215 -7.65 19.84 15.31
C CYS A 215 -6.69 18.64 15.34
N PHE A 216 -6.39 18.04 14.21
CA PHE A 216 -5.29 17.10 14.03
C PHE A 216 -4.60 17.34 12.68
N PHE A 217 -3.32 17.00 12.62
CA PHE A 217 -2.53 17.04 11.39
C PHE A 217 -1.36 16.06 11.53
N HIS A 218 -0.53 15.93 10.48
CA HIS A 218 0.60 15.01 10.47
C HIS A 218 1.91 15.79 10.47
N GLN A 219 2.84 15.32 11.31
CA GLN A 219 4.20 15.84 11.33
C GLN A 219 5.20 14.74 10.97
N VAL A 220 6.32 15.14 10.40
CA VAL A 220 7.55 14.37 10.37
C VAL A 220 8.61 15.20 11.07
N GLU A 221 9.13 14.69 12.17
CA GLU A 221 10.26 15.32 12.87
C GLU A 221 11.50 14.45 12.74
N GLY A 222 12.66 15.09 12.65
CA GLY A 222 13.95 14.41 12.59
C GLY A 222 14.83 14.81 13.77
N LEU A 223 15.62 13.85 14.25
CA LEU A 223 16.61 14.03 15.32
C LEU A 223 17.91 13.36 14.91
N TYR A 224 19.01 14.10 15.04
CA TYR A 224 20.36 13.56 14.95
C TYR A 224 21.19 13.99 16.14
N ILE A 225 21.74 13.03 16.88
CA ILE A 225 22.63 13.26 18.03
C ILE A 225 23.88 12.41 17.87
N ASP A 226 25.03 13.03 17.95
CA ASP A 226 26.34 12.43 17.97
C ASP A 226 27.37 13.38 18.57
N LYS A 227 28.63 13.01 18.59
CA LYS A 227 29.72 13.91 18.99
C LYS A 227 29.98 14.95 17.91
N ASN A 228 30.18 16.20 18.34
CA ASN A 228 30.55 17.33 17.48
C ASN A 228 29.56 17.65 16.34
N VAL A 229 28.27 17.38 16.53
CA VAL A 229 27.24 17.77 15.56
C VAL A 229 27.08 19.30 15.55
N SER A 230 26.99 19.88 14.37
CA SER A 230 26.98 21.33 14.17
C SER A 230 25.72 21.82 13.42
N PHE A 231 25.45 23.12 13.52
CA PHE A 231 24.40 23.80 12.75
C PHE A 231 24.63 23.72 11.23
N THR A 232 25.89 23.55 10.81
CA THR A 232 26.25 23.35 9.40
C THR A 232 25.75 21.99 8.91
N ASP A 233 25.82 20.96 9.73
CA ASP A 233 25.32 19.62 9.40
C ASP A 233 23.80 19.66 9.22
N LEU A 234 23.06 20.32 10.12
CA LEU A 234 21.63 20.59 9.99
C LEU A 234 21.31 21.28 8.65
N LYS A 235 21.99 22.38 8.37
CA LYS A 235 21.78 23.15 7.14
C LYS A 235 22.00 22.32 5.88
N GLN A 236 23.00 21.45 5.87
CA GLN A 236 23.32 20.62 4.73
C GLN A 236 22.25 19.53 4.50
N VAL A 237 21.81 18.86 5.56
CA VAL A 237 20.73 17.87 5.49
C VAL A 237 19.43 18.49 4.99
N LEU A 238 19.05 19.65 5.53
CA LEU A 238 17.85 20.37 5.13
C LEU A 238 17.92 20.88 3.68
N LEU A 239 19.09 21.33 3.22
CA LEU A 239 19.30 21.72 1.82
C LEU A 239 19.14 20.53 0.89
N SER A 240 19.70 19.37 1.25
CA SER A 240 19.56 18.14 0.47
C SER A 240 18.10 17.69 0.39
N PHE A 241 17.38 17.68 1.51
CA PHE A 241 15.94 17.41 1.56
C PHE A 241 15.16 18.36 0.65
N ALA A 242 15.40 19.68 0.77
CA ALA A 242 14.67 20.66 -0.03
C ALA A 242 14.88 20.48 -1.54
N LYS A 243 16.09 20.13 -1.96
CA LYS A 243 16.41 19.87 -3.37
C LYS A 243 15.76 18.59 -3.90
N GLU A 244 15.74 17.53 -3.11
CA GLU A 244 15.09 16.28 -3.53
C GLU A 244 13.56 16.44 -3.57
N MET A 245 12.97 17.14 -2.61
CA MET A 245 11.52 17.29 -2.49
C MET A 245 10.92 18.30 -3.49
N PHE A 246 11.63 19.41 -3.76
CA PHE A 246 11.11 20.54 -4.54
C PHE A 246 11.90 20.85 -5.81
N GLY A 247 12.97 20.10 -6.09
CA GLY A 247 13.80 20.23 -7.27
C GLY A 247 15.19 20.81 -7.02
N PRO A 248 16.15 20.54 -7.93
CA PRO A 248 17.59 20.81 -7.72
C PRO A 248 17.95 22.29 -7.56
N ASP A 249 17.15 23.18 -8.13
CA ASP A 249 17.36 24.63 -8.08
C ASP A 249 16.82 25.29 -6.79
N THR A 250 16.20 24.51 -5.90
CA THR A 250 15.63 25.00 -4.65
C THR A 250 16.72 25.57 -3.76
N LYS A 251 16.49 26.81 -3.30
CA LYS A 251 17.34 27.50 -2.32
C LYS A 251 16.64 27.48 -0.97
N ILE A 252 17.44 27.45 0.11
CA ILE A 252 16.92 27.56 1.48
C ILE A 252 17.36 28.87 2.11
N ARG A 253 16.56 29.35 3.04
CA ARG A 253 16.86 30.49 3.93
C ARG A 253 16.46 30.07 5.34
N LEU A 254 17.37 30.25 6.30
CA LEU A 254 17.12 30.04 7.71
C LEU A 254 16.91 31.41 8.36
N ARG A 255 15.78 31.57 9.02
CA ARG A 255 15.44 32.78 9.81
C ARG A 255 15.51 32.43 11.29
N PRO A 256 16.16 33.23 12.14
CA PRO A 256 16.14 33.05 13.60
C PRO A 256 14.70 32.91 14.11
N SER A 257 14.49 31.95 15.00
CA SER A 257 13.22 31.71 15.68
C SER A 257 13.48 31.22 17.10
N TYR A 258 12.45 30.91 17.84
CA TYR A 258 12.55 30.37 19.18
C TYR A 258 11.67 29.15 19.35
N PHE A 259 12.26 28.08 19.86
CA PHE A 259 11.56 26.88 20.32
C PHE A 259 12.16 26.46 21.67
N PRO A 260 11.35 25.99 22.66
CA PRO A 260 11.87 25.63 23.98
C PRO A 260 12.92 24.52 23.97
N PHE A 261 12.87 23.67 22.96
CA PHE A 261 13.68 22.43 22.84
C PHE A 261 14.92 22.60 21.94
N THR A 262 15.15 23.76 21.34
CA THR A 262 16.31 24.02 20.48
C THR A 262 16.95 25.40 20.73
N GLU A 263 18.30 25.47 20.69
CA GLU A 263 19.09 26.70 20.78
C GLU A 263 20.44 26.51 20.05
N PRO A 264 20.75 27.26 18.98
CA PRO A 264 19.88 28.23 18.31
C PRO A 264 18.75 27.54 17.52
N SER A 265 17.62 28.28 17.42
CA SER A 265 16.46 27.86 16.66
C SER A 265 16.31 28.65 15.36
N ALA A 266 15.72 28.02 14.34
CA ALA A 266 15.44 28.69 13.08
C ALA A 266 14.17 28.15 12.44
N GLU A 267 13.50 28.95 11.64
CA GLU A 267 12.51 28.53 10.64
C GLU A 267 13.16 28.48 9.28
N MET A 268 12.87 27.41 8.52
CA MET A 268 13.40 27.24 7.17
C MET A 268 12.36 27.61 6.12
N ASP A 269 12.74 28.55 5.27
CA ASP A 269 12.02 28.87 4.04
C ASP A 269 12.72 28.26 2.82
N ILE A 270 11.93 27.87 1.82
CA ILE A 270 12.42 27.54 0.48
C ILE A 270 12.12 28.66 -0.51
N SER A 271 12.92 28.80 -1.57
CA SER A 271 12.56 29.66 -2.70
C SER A 271 11.24 29.18 -3.31
N CYS A 272 10.35 30.12 -3.57
CA CYS A 272 9.04 29.77 -4.15
C CYS A 272 9.23 29.10 -5.53
N PHE A 273 8.89 27.83 -5.63
CA PHE A 273 9.03 27.04 -6.85
C PHE A 273 8.02 27.43 -7.94
N ILE A 274 6.94 28.17 -7.60
CA ILE A 274 5.96 28.66 -8.58
C ILE A 274 6.48 29.86 -9.36
N CYS A 275 7.17 30.77 -8.72
CA CYS A 275 7.70 31.99 -9.33
C CYS A 275 9.23 32.05 -9.38
N GLY A 276 9.91 30.94 -9.07
CA GLY A 276 11.37 30.91 -9.08
C GLY A 276 12.04 31.85 -8.05
N GLY A 277 11.28 32.37 -7.08
CA GLY A 277 11.76 33.34 -6.09
C GLY A 277 11.48 34.81 -6.43
N GLU A 278 10.86 35.11 -7.57
CA GLU A 278 10.57 36.49 -8.00
C GLU A 278 9.46 37.18 -7.17
N GLY A 279 8.56 36.38 -6.59
CA GLY A 279 7.41 36.89 -5.82
C GLY A 279 6.09 36.74 -6.61
N CYS A 280 5.11 36.07 -6.02
CA CYS A 280 3.77 35.89 -6.58
C CYS A 280 2.71 35.87 -5.46
N GLY A 281 1.43 35.80 -5.84
CA GLY A 281 0.33 35.77 -4.86
C GLY A 281 0.42 34.60 -3.88
N PHE A 282 0.96 33.46 -4.32
CA PHE A 282 1.15 32.27 -3.49
C PHE A 282 2.17 32.50 -2.35
N CYS A 283 3.34 33.03 -2.66
CA CYS A 283 4.35 33.39 -1.65
C CYS A 283 4.15 34.78 -1.04
N LYS A 284 2.99 35.39 -1.25
CA LYS A 284 2.67 36.76 -0.80
C LYS A 284 3.71 37.80 -1.23
N HIS A 285 4.20 37.64 -2.45
CA HIS A 285 5.22 38.50 -3.09
C HIS A 285 6.60 38.53 -2.38
N THR A 286 6.85 37.60 -1.45
CA THR A 286 8.13 37.52 -0.74
C THR A 286 9.21 36.74 -1.49
N GLY A 287 8.82 35.88 -2.44
CA GLY A 287 9.70 34.91 -3.12
C GLY A 287 10.06 33.68 -2.27
N TRP A 288 9.58 33.58 -1.01
CA TRP A 288 9.92 32.56 -0.04
C TRP A 288 8.69 31.92 0.59
N VAL A 289 8.80 30.65 0.94
CA VAL A 289 7.73 29.89 1.60
C VAL A 289 8.33 29.08 2.75
N GLU A 290 7.83 29.34 3.96
CA GLU A 290 8.19 28.58 5.14
C GLU A 290 7.66 27.14 5.06
N ILE A 291 8.53 26.16 5.42
CA ILE A 291 8.16 24.74 5.36
C ILE A 291 8.38 23.97 6.66
N LEU A 292 9.32 24.40 7.52
CA LEU A 292 9.64 23.68 8.77
C LEU A 292 10.34 24.57 9.80
N GLY A 293 10.27 24.15 11.07
CA GLY A 293 11.12 24.64 12.15
C GLY A 293 12.30 23.70 12.40
N CYS A 294 13.42 24.22 12.85
CA CYS A 294 14.63 23.46 13.12
C CYS A 294 15.54 24.15 14.13
N GLY A 295 16.55 23.45 14.63
CA GLY A 295 17.56 24.02 15.50
C GLY A 295 18.53 22.99 16.05
N MET A 296 19.53 23.46 16.81
CA MET A 296 20.36 22.59 17.62
C MET A 296 19.58 22.17 18.87
N VAL A 297 19.65 20.92 19.24
CA VAL A 297 18.97 20.40 20.45
C VAL A 297 19.50 21.15 21.67
N ASP A 298 18.61 21.70 22.48
CA ASP A 298 18.98 22.39 23.70
C ASP A 298 19.71 21.44 24.66
N PRO A 299 20.85 21.82 25.27
CA PRO A 299 21.57 21.00 26.24
C PRO A 299 20.68 20.49 27.38
N ASN A 300 19.69 21.27 27.84
CA ASN A 300 18.75 20.83 28.86
C ASN A 300 17.91 19.65 28.41
N VAL A 301 17.50 19.59 27.12
CA VAL A 301 16.75 18.46 26.58
C VAL A 301 17.58 17.18 26.60
N LEU A 302 18.87 17.27 26.25
CA LEU A 302 19.81 16.12 26.34
C LEU A 302 19.91 15.62 27.79
N GLU A 303 20.16 16.53 28.75
CA GLU A 303 20.27 16.20 30.17
C GLU A 303 18.96 15.62 30.76
N LEU A 304 17.80 16.19 30.39
CA LEU A 304 16.50 15.68 30.82
C LEU A 304 16.16 14.28 30.24
N CYS A 305 16.80 13.91 29.13
CA CYS A 305 16.69 12.59 28.53
C CYS A 305 17.86 11.66 28.89
N GLY A 306 18.76 12.08 29.83
CA GLY A 306 19.84 11.26 30.36
C GLY A 306 21.12 11.22 29.51
N ILE A 307 21.29 12.16 28.58
CA ILE A 307 22.46 12.25 27.68
C ILE A 307 23.39 13.40 28.14
N ASP A 308 24.68 13.13 28.29
CA ASP A 308 25.68 14.14 28.68
C ASP A 308 25.88 15.18 27.56
N SER A 309 25.36 16.38 27.77
CA SER A 309 25.42 17.52 26.84
C SER A 309 26.84 18.09 26.63
N LYS A 310 27.80 17.69 27.46
CA LYS A 310 29.22 18.08 27.31
C LYS A 310 29.94 17.17 26.29
N ILE A 311 29.41 15.98 26.05
CA ILE A 311 29.97 15.00 25.12
C ILE A 311 29.24 15.03 23.78
N TYR A 312 27.91 15.17 23.82
CA TYR A 312 27.04 15.09 22.66
C TYR A 312 26.38 16.41 22.31
N SER A 313 26.18 16.61 21.05
CA SER A 313 25.34 17.67 20.48
C SER A 313 24.44 17.09 19.42
N GLY A 314 23.39 17.80 19.04
CA GLY A 314 22.47 17.32 18.04
C GLY A 314 21.68 18.43 17.39
N TYR A 315 20.96 18.06 16.35
CA TYR A 315 19.97 18.94 15.74
C TYR A 315 18.62 18.22 15.59
N ALA A 316 17.58 19.02 15.59
CA ALA A 316 16.22 18.58 15.32
C ALA A 316 15.54 19.49 14.28
N PHE A 317 14.57 18.93 13.59
CA PHE A 317 13.70 19.65 12.67
C PHE A 317 12.31 19.03 12.66
N GLY A 318 11.27 19.82 12.32
CA GLY A 318 9.89 19.33 12.26
C GLY A 318 9.10 20.05 11.19
N MET A 319 8.39 19.26 10.36
CA MET A 319 7.56 19.74 9.26
C MET A 319 6.15 19.19 9.33
N GLY A 320 5.16 20.00 8.98
CA GLY A 320 3.78 19.55 8.78
C GLY A 320 3.61 18.93 7.39
N VAL A 321 3.13 17.69 7.34
CA VAL A 321 2.94 16.96 6.07
C VAL A 321 1.89 17.65 5.20
N GLU A 322 0.81 18.15 5.80
CA GLU A 322 -0.21 18.92 5.09
C GLU A 322 0.37 20.17 4.44
N ARG A 323 1.30 20.84 5.11
CA ARG A 323 1.97 22.02 4.55
C ARG A 323 2.77 21.68 3.30
N ILE A 324 3.56 20.62 3.35
CA ILE A 324 4.33 20.13 2.20
C ILE A 324 3.39 19.68 1.07
N THR A 325 2.33 18.93 1.41
CA THR A 325 1.33 18.45 0.45
C THR A 325 0.59 19.60 -0.24
N ASN A 326 0.17 20.61 0.53
CA ASN A 326 -0.46 21.82 -0.02
C ASN A 326 0.45 22.53 -1.01
N LEU A 327 1.74 22.63 -0.69
CA LEU A 327 2.72 23.24 -1.57
C LEU A 327 2.89 22.43 -2.87
N LYS A 328 3.05 21.11 -2.75
CA LYS A 328 3.34 20.23 -3.87
C LYS A 328 2.15 20.10 -4.85
N TYR A 329 0.95 19.91 -4.30
CA TYR A 329 -0.27 19.66 -5.08
C TYR A 329 -1.22 20.87 -5.17
N ARG A 330 -0.83 22.02 -4.62
CA ARG A 330 -1.62 23.27 -4.64
C ARG A 330 -3.01 23.13 -4.02
N VAL A 331 -3.14 22.30 -3.01
CA VAL A 331 -4.37 22.18 -2.22
C VAL A 331 -4.50 23.41 -1.33
N SER A 332 -5.64 24.07 -1.36
CA SER A 332 -5.85 25.37 -0.67
C SER A 332 -6.64 25.26 0.63
N ASP A 333 -7.24 24.10 0.89
CA ASP A 333 -8.11 23.85 2.05
C ASP A 333 -7.71 22.55 2.75
N LEU A 334 -7.28 22.65 4.01
CA LEU A 334 -6.85 21.49 4.81
C LEU A 334 -7.97 20.48 5.07
N ARG A 335 -9.24 20.91 5.06
CA ARG A 335 -10.38 20.04 5.33
C ARG A 335 -10.53 18.94 4.28
N MET A 336 -10.10 19.20 3.04
CA MET A 336 -10.13 18.21 1.94
C MET A 336 -9.38 16.93 2.29
N PHE A 337 -8.35 17.00 3.12
CA PHE A 337 -7.59 15.83 3.57
C PHE A 337 -8.34 14.95 4.59
N SER A 338 -9.40 15.45 5.21
CA SER A 338 -10.15 14.74 6.25
C SER A 338 -11.60 14.42 5.88
N GLU A 339 -12.14 15.03 4.81
CA GLU A 339 -13.54 14.86 4.39
C GLU A 339 -13.79 13.56 3.61
N ASN A 340 -12.74 12.86 3.18
CA ASN A 340 -12.80 11.61 2.42
C ASN A 340 -13.66 11.70 1.14
N ASP A 341 -13.61 12.85 0.44
CA ASP A 341 -14.29 13.03 -0.84
C ASP A 341 -13.56 12.22 -1.93
N THR A 342 -14.25 11.25 -2.52
CA THR A 342 -13.67 10.37 -3.54
C THR A 342 -13.22 11.13 -4.77
N ARG A 343 -13.92 12.20 -5.18
CA ARG A 343 -13.56 13.05 -6.32
C ARG A 343 -12.20 13.72 -6.10
N PHE A 344 -11.94 14.16 -4.88
CA PHE A 344 -10.62 14.71 -4.50
C PHE A 344 -9.53 13.63 -4.52
N LEU A 345 -9.83 12.42 -4.03
CA LEU A 345 -8.87 11.33 -4.01
C LEU A 345 -8.53 10.84 -5.43
N GLU A 346 -9.49 10.77 -6.33
CA GLU A 346 -9.31 10.36 -7.73
C GLU A 346 -8.33 11.26 -8.50
N GLU A 347 -8.18 12.54 -8.10
CA GLU A 347 -7.18 13.44 -8.70
C GLU A 347 -5.72 12.97 -8.49
N PHE A 348 -5.48 12.03 -7.58
CA PHE A 348 -4.15 11.51 -7.25
C PHE A 348 -3.82 10.15 -7.87
N GLU A 349 -4.66 9.61 -8.77
CA GLU A 349 -4.42 8.31 -9.43
C GLU A 349 -3.04 8.22 -10.11
N SER A 350 -2.60 9.30 -10.73
CA SER A 350 -1.30 9.34 -11.43
C SER A 350 -0.12 9.67 -10.52
N ALA A 351 -0.36 9.99 -9.25
CA ALA A 351 0.68 10.36 -8.30
C ALA A 351 1.15 9.18 -7.42
N SER A 352 0.56 7.98 -7.60
CA SER A 352 0.84 6.77 -6.79
C SER A 352 1.91 5.88 -7.42
#